data_8d4c5d64abe89a95fd4f7c6b358ab1f0
#
_entry.id   8d4c5d64abe89a95fd4f7c6b358ab1f0
#
_cell.length_a   1.000
_cell.length_b   1.000
_cell.length_c   1.000
_cell.angle_alpha   90.00
_cell.angle_beta   90.00
_cell.angle_gamma   90.00
#
_symmetry.space_group_name_H-M   'P 1'
#
loop_
_entity.id
_entity.type
_entity.pdbx_description
1 polymer ?
#
loop_
_entity_poly.entity_id
_entity_poly.type
_entity_poly.pdbx_seq_one_letter_code
_entity_poly.pdbx_strand_id
1 'polypeptide(L)'
;MNKFISQTNKALKKKKKRWTAKGRQVEDNYLEEVKKIFENISFKRDELIEYLHLLQDNFGVLYDKHLVALSEIFNLPMAEIYEVATFYAHFNIVKNAKEIKSITCVRVCESLTCELFGSKKILEDLKKNENENIKILPGPCMGRCQSAPTVCVGKNYIDNATSKSVIDAINLKKFKPVIPKYKKYDEYISSGGYVISHKIRDKKISNEEIVKILNDSGLSGKGGAGFPTGKKWKIVSQYNNQKYLAINGDEGEPGTFKDRYYLE
;
A
#
# COMPACT_ATOMS: atom_id res chain seq x y z
N MET A 1 28.89 -37.75 16.23
CA MET A 1 27.96 -36.71 15.81
C MET A 1 28.61 -35.44 15.24
N ASN A 2 29.94 -35.32 15.22
CA ASN A 2 30.67 -34.11 14.75
C ASN A 2 31.31 -34.21 13.34
N LYS A 3 31.08 -35.28 12.59
CA LYS A 3 31.62 -35.42 11.19
C LYS A 3 30.62 -35.03 10.10
N PHE A 4 29.33 -34.94 10.39
CA PHE A 4 28.30 -34.55 9.40
C PHE A 4 28.18 -33.03 9.22
N ILE A 5 28.53 -32.23 10.24
CA ILE A 5 28.41 -30.75 10.19
C ILE A 5 29.57 -30.12 9.41
N SER A 6 30.72 -30.80 9.32
CA SER A 6 31.89 -30.28 8.56
C SER A 6 31.80 -30.45 7.03
N GLN A 7 30.94 -31.36 6.54
CA GLN A 7 30.75 -31.58 5.11
C GLN A 7 29.70 -30.69 4.46
N THR A 8 28.72 -30.18 5.23
CA THR A 8 27.72 -29.24 4.74
C THR A 8 28.27 -27.83 4.52
N ASN A 9 29.28 -27.42 5.30
CA ASN A 9 29.93 -26.12 5.13
C ASN A 9 30.95 -26.04 3.96
N LYS A 10 31.34 -27.18 3.37
CA LYS A 10 32.20 -27.20 2.17
C LYS A 10 31.41 -27.12 0.85
N ALA A 11 30.12 -27.36 0.85
CA ALA A 11 29.28 -27.33 -0.36
C ALA A 11 28.74 -25.92 -0.70
N LEU A 12 28.91 -24.93 0.19
CA LEU A 12 28.63 -23.52 -0.07
C LEU A 12 29.81 -22.77 -0.72
N LYS A 13 30.68 -23.45 -1.43
CA LYS A 13 31.65 -22.82 -2.33
C LYS A 13 30.87 -22.14 -3.46
N LYS A 14 30.75 -20.81 -3.33
CA LYS A 14 30.53 -19.81 -4.39
C LYS A 14 30.25 -20.46 -5.76
N LYS A 15 28.99 -20.70 -6.09
CA LYS A 15 28.59 -20.78 -7.49
C LYS A 15 29.01 -19.43 -8.09
N LYS A 16 30.07 -19.45 -8.95
CA LYS A 16 30.44 -18.30 -9.78
C LYS A 16 29.15 -17.83 -10.43
N LYS A 17 28.76 -16.58 -10.19
CA LYS A 17 27.64 -15.95 -10.88
C LYS A 17 27.87 -16.17 -12.38
N ARG A 18 27.08 -17.03 -13.02
CA ARG A 18 27.09 -17.24 -14.46
C ARG A 18 26.50 -16.04 -15.22
N TRP A 19 25.99 -15.07 -14.50
CA TRP A 19 25.33 -13.90 -15.05
C TRP A 19 25.88 -12.64 -14.38
N THR A 20 26.47 -11.78 -15.17
CA THR A 20 26.80 -10.41 -14.78
C THR A 20 25.69 -9.53 -15.33
N ALA A 21 25.08 -8.71 -14.47
CA ALA A 21 24.05 -7.78 -14.88
C ALA A 21 24.57 -6.92 -16.05
N LYS A 22 23.89 -7.02 -17.20
CA LYS A 22 24.13 -6.10 -18.31
C LYS A 22 23.46 -4.78 -17.97
N GLY A 23 24.19 -3.69 -17.95
CA GLY A 23 23.67 -2.37 -17.65
C GLY A 23 24.41 -1.67 -16.51
N ARG A 24 23.72 -0.84 -15.74
CA ARG A 24 24.32 -0.11 -14.62
C ARG A 24 24.87 -1.07 -13.58
N GLN A 25 26.13 -0.87 -13.23
CA GLN A 25 26.75 -1.60 -12.12
C GLN A 25 26.32 -0.97 -10.79
N VAL A 26 26.17 -1.80 -9.76
CA VAL A 26 25.87 -1.31 -8.42
C VAL A 26 27.11 -0.61 -7.84
N GLU A 27 26.91 0.54 -7.23
CA GLU A 27 27.93 1.24 -6.46
C GLU A 27 27.83 0.79 -4.99
N ASP A 28 28.96 0.43 -4.37
CA ASP A 28 29.00 -0.18 -3.02
C ASP A 28 28.35 0.69 -1.94
N ASN A 29 28.52 2.02 -2.04
CA ASN A 29 27.91 2.97 -1.10
C ASN A 29 26.36 2.88 -1.09
N TYR A 30 25.72 2.79 -2.25
CA TYR A 30 24.25 2.65 -2.33
C TYR A 30 23.78 1.25 -1.95
N LEU A 31 24.60 0.23 -2.21
CA LEU A 31 24.32 -1.11 -1.74
C LEU A 31 24.30 -1.20 -0.21
N GLU A 32 25.29 -0.59 0.45
CA GLU A 32 25.37 -0.56 1.91
C GLU A 32 24.26 0.33 2.52
N GLU A 33 23.91 1.45 1.87
CA GLU A 33 22.80 2.30 2.30
C GLU A 33 21.47 1.54 2.28
N VAL A 34 21.19 0.84 1.19
CA VAL A 34 19.96 0.02 1.05
C VAL A 34 19.95 -1.12 2.06
N LYS A 35 21.07 -1.81 2.28
CA LYS A 35 21.17 -2.86 3.30
C LYS A 35 20.91 -2.36 4.72
N LYS A 36 21.36 -1.15 5.07
CA LYS A 36 21.10 -0.55 6.38
C LYS A 36 19.61 -0.28 6.62
N ILE A 37 18.89 0.12 5.57
CA ILE A 37 17.43 0.35 5.66
C ILE A 37 16.68 -0.96 5.88
N PHE A 38 17.24 -2.07 5.38
CA PHE A 38 16.60 -3.39 5.39
C PHE A 38 17.21 -4.36 6.42
N GLU A 39 17.80 -3.85 7.50
CA GLU A 39 18.37 -4.69 8.56
C GLU A 39 17.33 -5.73 9.05
N ASN A 40 17.76 -7.02 9.07
CA ASN A 40 16.99 -8.17 9.55
C ASN A 40 15.77 -8.62 8.71
N ILE A 41 15.69 -8.26 7.43
CA ILE A 41 14.59 -8.67 6.55
C ILE A 41 15.05 -9.75 5.57
N SER A 42 14.21 -10.77 5.36
CA SER A 42 14.47 -11.81 4.34
C SER A 42 14.03 -11.28 2.98
N PHE A 43 14.93 -11.34 1.98
CA PHE A 43 14.63 -10.84 0.62
C PHE A 43 13.88 -11.90 -0.17
N LYS A 44 12.56 -11.77 -0.27
CA LYS A 44 11.70 -12.59 -1.12
C LYS A 44 11.14 -11.75 -2.26
N ARG A 45 10.99 -12.38 -3.43
CA ARG A 45 10.51 -11.71 -4.63
C ARG A 45 9.10 -11.12 -4.47
N ASP A 46 8.22 -11.81 -3.75
CA ASP A 46 6.86 -11.40 -3.46
C ASP A 46 6.75 -10.19 -2.52
N GLU A 47 7.84 -9.85 -1.82
CA GLU A 47 7.93 -8.69 -0.93
C GLU A 47 8.56 -7.45 -1.63
N LEU A 48 8.79 -7.48 -2.95
CA LEU A 48 9.46 -6.37 -3.66
C LEU A 48 8.76 -5.02 -3.49
N ILE A 49 7.43 -5.01 -3.48
CA ILE A 49 6.64 -3.78 -3.34
C ILE A 49 6.88 -3.14 -1.98
N GLU A 50 6.95 -3.94 -0.91
CA GLU A 50 7.23 -3.48 0.46
C GLU A 50 8.60 -2.81 0.54
N TYR A 51 9.60 -3.35 -0.13
CA TYR A 51 10.94 -2.75 -0.17
C TYR A 51 10.98 -1.44 -0.96
N LEU A 52 10.21 -1.34 -2.04
CA LEU A 52 10.03 -0.08 -2.76
C LEU A 52 9.36 0.97 -1.88
N HIS A 53 8.36 0.58 -1.08
CA HIS A 53 7.75 1.47 -0.10
C HIS A 53 8.75 1.93 0.96
N LEU A 54 9.54 1.03 1.54
CA LEU A 54 10.55 1.38 2.54
C LEU A 54 11.59 2.36 2.00
N LEU A 55 12.06 2.17 0.76
CA LEU A 55 12.96 3.12 0.12
C LEU A 55 12.29 4.48 -0.09
N GLN A 56 11.09 4.50 -0.65
CA GLN A 56 10.39 5.76 -0.88
C GLN A 56 10.02 6.46 0.43
N ASP A 57 9.72 5.73 1.49
CA ASP A 57 9.45 6.30 2.81
C ASP A 57 10.67 7.00 3.41
N ASN A 58 11.88 6.48 3.15
CA ASN A 58 13.13 7.09 3.63
C ASN A 58 13.53 8.32 2.82
N PHE A 59 13.35 8.29 1.51
CA PHE A 59 13.84 9.33 0.60
C PHE A 59 12.73 10.20 -0.01
N GLY A 60 11.45 9.82 0.15
CA GLY A 60 10.30 10.46 -0.49
C GLY A 60 10.16 10.11 -1.99
N VAL A 61 11.20 9.56 -2.60
CA VAL A 61 11.28 9.12 -3.99
C VAL A 61 12.12 7.86 -4.10
N LEU A 62 12.07 7.18 -5.25
CA LEU A 62 12.94 6.07 -5.59
C LEU A 62 14.08 6.56 -6.47
N TYR A 63 15.31 6.48 -6.01
CA TYR A 63 16.48 6.78 -6.83
C TYR A 63 16.88 5.58 -7.68
N ASP A 64 17.22 5.82 -8.94
CA ASP A 64 17.67 4.76 -9.87
C ASP A 64 18.86 3.97 -9.33
N LYS A 65 19.76 4.61 -8.58
CA LYS A 65 20.90 3.95 -7.92
C LYS A 65 20.48 2.95 -6.84
N HIS A 66 19.45 3.28 -6.06
CA HIS A 66 18.87 2.35 -5.08
C HIS A 66 18.13 1.19 -5.76
N LEU A 67 17.45 1.44 -6.90
CA LEU A 67 16.83 0.36 -7.67
C LEU A 67 17.86 -0.62 -8.24
N VAL A 68 19.04 -0.13 -8.64
CA VAL A 68 20.17 -0.99 -9.04
C VAL A 68 20.67 -1.81 -7.85
N ALA A 69 20.77 -1.22 -6.66
CA ALA A 69 21.15 -1.94 -5.44
C ALA A 69 20.11 -3.03 -5.08
N LEU A 70 18.80 -2.72 -5.19
CA LEU A 70 17.74 -3.73 -5.03
C LEU A 70 17.87 -4.89 -6.02
N SER A 71 18.16 -4.61 -7.30
CA SER A 71 18.36 -5.63 -8.31
C SER A 71 19.47 -6.62 -7.92
N GLU A 72 20.57 -6.13 -7.35
CA GLU A 72 21.65 -6.96 -6.84
C GLU A 72 21.23 -7.76 -5.60
N ILE A 73 20.57 -7.13 -4.64
CA ILE A 73 20.14 -7.76 -3.38
C ILE A 73 19.13 -8.89 -3.65
N PHE A 74 18.11 -8.62 -4.46
CA PHE A 74 17.07 -9.60 -4.81
C PHE A 74 17.52 -10.62 -5.85
N ASN A 75 18.67 -10.38 -6.49
CA ASN A 75 19.14 -11.17 -7.65
C ASN A 75 18.06 -11.22 -8.77
N LEU A 76 17.38 -10.10 -8.98
CA LEU A 76 16.37 -9.89 -10.02
C LEU A 76 16.93 -9.01 -11.14
N PRO A 77 16.48 -9.16 -12.38
CA PRO A 77 16.82 -8.23 -13.46
C PRO A 77 16.36 -6.81 -13.12
N MET A 78 17.20 -5.82 -13.43
CA MET A 78 16.83 -4.39 -13.24
C MET A 78 15.52 -4.02 -13.95
N ALA A 79 15.23 -4.66 -15.10
CA ALA A 79 13.98 -4.45 -15.83
C ALA A 79 12.76 -4.83 -14.99
N GLU A 80 12.81 -5.92 -14.23
CA GLU A 80 11.72 -6.38 -13.37
C GLU A 80 11.51 -5.41 -12.19
N ILE A 81 12.60 -4.98 -11.53
CA ILE A 81 12.51 -3.97 -10.47
C ILE A 81 11.89 -2.67 -11.00
N TYR A 82 12.36 -2.23 -12.17
CA TYR A 82 11.90 -0.98 -12.78
C TYR A 82 10.44 -1.06 -13.26
N GLU A 83 10.02 -2.20 -13.81
CA GLU A 83 8.66 -2.47 -14.22
C GLU A 83 7.68 -2.31 -13.04
N VAL A 84 7.97 -2.98 -11.91
CA VAL A 84 7.15 -2.85 -10.70
C VAL A 84 7.15 -1.41 -10.18
N ALA A 85 8.32 -0.77 -10.11
CA ALA A 85 8.44 0.60 -9.60
C ALA A 85 7.73 1.65 -10.48
N THR A 86 7.57 1.40 -11.79
CA THR A 86 6.88 2.33 -12.71
C THR A 86 5.40 2.02 -12.88
N PHE A 87 4.96 0.82 -12.54
CA PHE A 87 3.55 0.43 -12.66
C PHE A 87 2.66 1.22 -11.70
N TYR A 88 3.09 1.45 -10.48
CA TYR A 88 2.30 2.15 -9.47
C TYR A 88 2.54 3.65 -9.48
N ALA A 89 1.49 4.45 -9.64
CA ALA A 89 1.55 5.91 -9.60
C ALA A 89 2.06 6.47 -8.25
N HIS A 90 2.03 5.65 -7.20
CA HIS A 90 2.56 6.00 -5.87
C HIS A 90 4.08 6.18 -5.89
N PHE A 91 4.80 5.41 -6.69
CA PHE A 91 6.26 5.46 -6.75
C PHE A 91 6.75 6.55 -7.71
N ASN A 92 7.76 7.29 -7.27
CA ASN A 92 8.38 8.35 -8.05
C ASN A 92 9.85 8.08 -8.26
N ILE A 93 10.25 7.81 -9.50
CA ILE A 93 11.64 7.49 -9.83
C ILE A 93 12.38 8.78 -10.21
N VAL A 94 13.51 9.02 -9.55
CA VAL A 94 14.47 10.07 -9.90
C VAL A 94 15.70 9.41 -10.52
N LYS A 95 16.02 9.83 -11.75
CA LYS A 95 17.15 9.30 -12.52
C LYS A 95 18.32 10.28 -12.50
N ASN A 96 19.54 9.73 -12.50
CA ASN A 96 20.77 10.51 -12.66
C ASN A 96 20.93 11.63 -11.62
N ALA A 97 20.39 11.43 -10.40
CA ALA A 97 20.60 12.41 -9.33
C ALA A 97 22.10 12.53 -9.01
N LYS A 98 22.58 13.78 -8.90
CA LYS A 98 23.95 14.05 -8.48
C LYS A 98 24.14 13.73 -6.99
N GLU A 99 23.11 13.99 -6.20
CA GLU A 99 23.08 13.79 -4.76
C GLU A 99 21.78 13.09 -4.36
N ILE A 100 21.87 12.18 -3.39
CA ILE A 100 20.72 11.51 -2.77
C ILE A 100 20.29 12.35 -1.56
N LYS A 101 19.03 12.80 -1.57
CA LYS A 101 18.46 13.58 -0.46
C LYS A 101 16.99 13.23 -0.28
N SER A 102 16.47 13.46 0.91
CA SER A 102 15.05 13.27 1.16
C SER A 102 14.22 14.37 0.50
N ILE A 103 13.21 13.98 -0.27
CA ILE A 103 12.31 14.87 -1.00
C ILE A 103 10.89 14.67 -0.48
N THR A 104 10.19 15.76 -0.15
CA THR A 104 8.77 15.69 0.19
C THR A 104 7.94 15.72 -1.08
N CYS A 105 7.21 14.63 -1.35
CA CYS A 105 6.25 14.60 -2.45
C CYS A 105 4.89 15.14 -2.00
N VAL A 106 4.36 16.07 -2.79
CA VAL A 106 3.00 16.59 -2.67
C VAL A 106 2.22 16.07 -3.87
N ARG A 107 1.20 15.24 -3.64
CA ARG A 107 0.37 14.67 -4.69
C ARG A 107 -1.00 15.32 -4.68
N VAL A 108 -1.39 15.92 -5.80
CA VAL A 108 -2.71 16.52 -5.99
C VAL A 108 -3.56 15.53 -6.77
N CYS A 109 -4.70 15.15 -6.21
CA CYS A 109 -5.63 14.24 -6.88
C CYS A 109 -6.19 14.88 -8.16
N GLU A 110 -5.99 14.21 -9.30
CA GLU A 110 -6.49 14.65 -10.63
C GLU A 110 -7.69 13.82 -11.13
N SER A 111 -8.29 13.00 -10.25
CA SER A 111 -9.48 12.25 -10.59
C SER A 111 -10.69 13.16 -10.73
N LEU A 112 -11.67 12.70 -11.51
CA LEU A 112 -12.84 13.46 -11.93
C LEU A 112 -13.50 14.28 -10.82
N THR A 113 -13.78 13.68 -9.67
CA THR A 113 -14.41 14.38 -8.54
C THR A 113 -13.54 15.54 -8.06
N CYS A 114 -12.26 15.32 -7.84
CA CYS A 114 -11.35 16.39 -7.40
C CYS A 114 -11.17 17.48 -8.46
N GLU A 115 -11.14 17.12 -9.74
CA GLU A 115 -11.05 18.08 -10.82
C GLU A 115 -12.29 18.99 -10.87
N LEU A 116 -13.49 18.44 -10.71
CA LEU A 116 -14.74 19.22 -10.61
C LEU A 116 -14.72 20.21 -9.43
N PHE A 117 -14.00 19.89 -8.36
CA PHE A 117 -13.81 20.76 -7.20
C PHE A 117 -12.54 21.61 -7.25
N GLY A 118 -11.88 21.70 -8.40
CA GLY A 118 -10.82 22.67 -8.66
C GLY A 118 -9.38 22.18 -8.38
N SER A 119 -9.13 20.88 -8.27
CA SER A 119 -7.78 20.35 -8.01
C SER A 119 -6.74 20.75 -9.06
N LYS A 120 -7.15 20.93 -10.31
CA LYS A 120 -6.27 21.37 -11.39
C LYS A 120 -5.65 22.75 -11.10
N LYS A 121 -6.45 23.70 -10.63
CA LYS A 121 -5.95 25.02 -10.21
C LYS A 121 -5.01 24.91 -9.02
N ILE A 122 -5.31 24.04 -8.05
CA ILE A 122 -4.40 23.80 -6.92
C ILE A 122 -3.06 23.26 -7.41
N LEU A 123 -3.07 22.28 -8.33
CA LEU A 123 -1.84 21.73 -8.91
C LEU A 123 -0.99 22.82 -9.61
N GLU A 124 -1.62 23.68 -10.43
CA GLU A 124 -0.97 24.79 -11.13
C GLU A 124 -0.36 25.80 -10.14
N ASP A 125 -1.09 26.16 -9.10
CA ASP A 125 -0.61 27.09 -8.06
C ASP A 125 0.54 26.51 -7.26
N LEU A 126 0.44 25.23 -6.85
CA LEU A 126 1.47 24.57 -6.06
C LEU A 126 2.76 24.35 -6.87
N LYS A 127 2.69 24.09 -8.17
CA LYS A 127 3.87 23.93 -9.03
C LYS A 127 4.82 25.12 -8.98
N LYS A 128 4.33 26.32 -8.70
CA LYS A 128 5.15 27.52 -8.50
C LYS A 128 6.04 27.45 -7.26
N ASN A 129 5.72 26.55 -6.31
CA ASN A 129 6.45 26.34 -5.08
C ASN A 129 7.35 25.09 -5.11
N GLU A 130 7.44 24.42 -6.25
CA GLU A 130 8.32 23.26 -6.46
C GLU A 130 9.78 23.68 -6.34
N ASN A 131 10.57 22.89 -5.62
CA ASN A 131 12.00 23.14 -5.42
C ASN A 131 12.72 21.79 -5.23
N GLU A 132 14.01 21.84 -4.93
CA GLU A 132 14.84 20.65 -4.76
C GLU A 132 14.42 19.73 -3.60
N ASN A 133 13.69 20.22 -2.61
CA ASN A 133 13.22 19.48 -1.43
C ASN A 133 11.72 19.12 -1.50
N ILE A 134 10.97 19.73 -2.43
CA ILE A 134 9.54 19.57 -2.56
C ILE A 134 9.20 19.29 -4.03
N LYS A 135 8.57 18.15 -4.28
CA LYS A 135 8.10 17.74 -5.60
C LYS A 135 6.58 17.74 -5.66
N ILE A 136 6.03 18.47 -6.63
CA ILE A 136 4.59 18.56 -6.84
C ILE A 136 4.17 17.67 -8.01
N LEU A 137 3.28 16.72 -7.73
CA LEU A 137 2.89 15.67 -8.68
C LEU A 137 1.38 15.56 -8.78
N PRO A 138 0.84 15.26 -9.96
CA PRO A 138 -0.50 14.74 -10.07
C PRO A 138 -0.58 13.34 -9.45
N GLY A 139 -1.76 12.93 -8.98
CA GLY A 139 -1.98 11.61 -8.43
C GLY A 139 -3.37 11.08 -8.77
N PRO A 140 -3.54 9.75 -8.79
CA PRO A 140 -4.83 9.12 -8.99
C PRO A 140 -5.79 9.39 -7.82
N CYS A 141 -6.99 8.83 -7.90
CA CYS A 141 -7.95 8.91 -6.81
C CYS A 141 -7.36 8.35 -5.51
N MET A 142 -7.54 9.09 -4.42
CA MET A 142 -7.02 8.78 -3.09
C MET A 142 -8.10 8.23 -2.15
N GLY A 143 -9.27 7.84 -2.68
CA GLY A 143 -10.38 7.30 -1.89
C GLY A 143 -11.03 8.32 -0.93
N ARG A 144 -10.92 9.63 -1.22
CA ARG A 144 -11.45 10.72 -0.36
C ARG A 144 -12.40 11.64 -1.12
N CYS A 145 -13.20 11.06 -2.02
CA CYS A 145 -14.06 11.83 -2.91
C CYS A 145 -15.15 12.63 -2.16
N GLN A 146 -15.54 12.18 -0.96
CA GLN A 146 -16.51 12.90 -0.11
C GLN A 146 -15.95 14.24 0.42
N SER A 147 -14.64 14.43 0.39
CA SER A 147 -13.94 15.64 0.87
C SER A 147 -13.02 16.23 -0.21
N ALA A 148 -13.48 16.12 -1.46
CA ALA A 148 -12.77 16.71 -2.61
C ALA A 148 -12.74 18.25 -2.52
N PRO A 149 -11.65 18.89 -3.04
CA PRO A 149 -10.46 18.28 -3.60
C PRO A 149 -9.48 17.80 -2.52
N THR A 150 -8.70 16.75 -2.81
CA THR A 150 -7.77 16.15 -1.85
C THR A 150 -6.34 16.27 -2.35
N VAL A 151 -5.43 16.63 -1.42
CA VAL A 151 -3.99 16.67 -1.66
C VAL A 151 -3.28 15.87 -0.58
N CYS A 152 -2.28 15.07 -0.96
CA CYS A 152 -1.45 14.34 -0.02
C CYS A 152 -0.07 15.00 0.08
N VAL A 153 0.30 15.46 1.27
CA VAL A 153 1.61 16.06 1.57
C VAL A 153 2.44 15.06 2.36
N GLY A 154 3.40 14.41 1.70
CA GLY A 154 4.08 13.24 2.27
C GLY A 154 3.09 12.08 2.43
N LYS A 155 2.69 11.79 3.67
CA LYS A 155 1.64 10.80 4.02
C LYS A 155 0.40 11.46 4.66
N ASN A 156 0.35 12.78 4.74
CA ASN A 156 -0.77 13.53 5.32
C ASN A 156 -1.76 13.94 4.24
N TYR A 157 -3.00 13.52 4.37
CA TYR A 157 -4.09 13.91 3.48
C TYR A 157 -4.73 15.22 3.95
N ILE A 158 -4.88 16.16 3.02
CA ILE A 158 -5.55 17.45 3.21
C ILE A 158 -6.89 17.35 2.48
N ASP A 159 -7.96 17.25 3.23
CA ASP A 159 -9.32 17.22 2.74
C ASP A 159 -9.83 18.65 2.47
N ASN A 160 -10.75 18.83 1.48
CA ASN A 160 -11.23 20.13 1.03
C ASN A 160 -10.07 21.11 0.80
N ALA A 161 -9.04 20.61 0.13
CA ALA A 161 -7.74 21.27 0.01
C ALA A 161 -7.85 22.60 -0.74
N THR A 162 -7.09 23.57 -0.27
CA THR A 162 -6.81 24.84 -0.95
C THR A 162 -5.30 24.98 -1.11
N SER A 163 -4.85 25.77 -2.09
CA SER A 163 -3.39 26.04 -2.23
C SER A 163 -2.80 26.54 -0.92
N LYS A 164 -3.52 27.38 -0.17
CA LYS A 164 -3.09 27.89 1.13
C LYS A 164 -2.94 26.77 2.17
N SER A 165 -3.96 25.92 2.36
CA SER A 165 -3.91 24.85 3.37
C SER A 165 -2.79 23.86 3.11
N VAL A 166 -2.46 23.60 1.84
CA VAL A 166 -1.34 22.74 1.44
C VAL A 166 0.01 23.40 1.74
N ILE A 167 0.17 24.69 1.40
CA ILE A 167 1.40 25.45 1.70
C ILE A 167 1.61 25.54 3.22
N ASP A 168 0.55 25.77 3.99
CA ASP A 168 0.61 25.79 5.46
C ASP A 168 1.07 24.42 6.01
N ALA A 169 0.56 23.32 5.46
CA ALA A 169 0.97 21.97 5.86
C ALA A 169 2.46 21.70 5.53
N ILE A 170 2.93 22.16 4.39
CA ILE A 170 4.36 22.07 3.99
C ILE A 170 5.24 22.85 4.96
N ASN A 171 4.90 24.12 5.22
CA ASN A 171 5.66 25.00 6.09
C ASN A 171 5.71 24.49 7.54
N LEU A 172 4.60 23.92 8.02
CA LEU A 172 4.50 23.31 9.35
C LEU A 172 5.04 21.86 9.40
N LYS A 173 5.61 21.35 8.31
CA LYS A 173 6.14 19.97 8.18
C LYS A 173 5.15 18.88 8.62
N LYS A 174 3.89 19.08 8.33
CA LYS A 174 2.81 18.12 8.62
C LYS A 174 2.78 17.00 7.56
N PHE A 175 3.73 16.10 7.60
CA PHE A 175 3.94 15.04 6.59
C PHE A 175 3.43 13.67 7.04
N LYS A 176 3.15 13.49 8.33
CA LYS A 176 2.65 12.22 8.88
C LYS A 176 1.14 12.13 8.74
N PRO A 177 0.58 10.92 8.52
CA PRO A 177 -0.86 10.74 8.44
C PRO A 177 -1.53 11.11 9.78
N VAL A 178 -2.70 11.70 9.69
CA VAL A 178 -3.58 11.87 10.85
C VAL A 178 -4.38 10.57 10.98
N ILE A 179 -4.16 9.86 12.08
CA ILE A 179 -4.89 8.63 12.39
C ILE A 179 -6.19 9.02 13.08
N PRO A 180 -7.37 8.66 12.54
CA PRO A 180 -8.64 8.95 13.17
C PRO A 180 -8.76 8.18 14.49
N LYS A 181 -9.67 8.64 15.36
CA LYS A 181 -10.00 7.90 16.58
C LYS A 181 -10.72 6.60 16.20
N TYR A 182 -10.22 5.49 16.68
CA TYR A 182 -10.78 4.17 16.42
C TYR A 182 -10.92 3.36 17.71
N LYS A 183 -11.80 2.35 17.71
CA LYS A 183 -11.91 1.39 18.82
C LYS A 183 -10.80 0.34 18.71
N LYS A 184 -10.08 0.13 19.81
CA LYS A 184 -9.14 -0.98 19.92
C LYS A 184 -9.89 -2.31 20.10
N TYR A 185 -9.19 -3.42 19.89
CA TYR A 185 -9.76 -4.77 19.98
C TYR A 185 -10.48 -5.02 21.31
N ASP A 186 -9.82 -4.73 22.44
CA ASP A 186 -10.39 -4.96 23.77
C ASP A 186 -11.62 -4.08 24.06
N GLU A 187 -11.59 -2.85 23.57
CA GLU A 187 -12.72 -1.93 23.66
C GLU A 187 -13.91 -2.42 22.81
N TYR A 188 -13.62 -2.96 21.61
CA TYR A 188 -14.63 -3.54 20.76
C TYR A 188 -15.27 -4.79 21.39
N ILE A 189 -14.46 -5.70 21.93
CA ILE A 189 -14.94 -6.88 22.66
C ILE A 189 -15.82 -6.48 23.84
N SER A 190 -15.35 -5.55 24.70
CA SER A 190 -16.10 -5.10 25.89
C SER A 190 -17.42 -4.41 25.54
N SER A 191 -17.52 -3.80 24.37
CA SER A 191 -18.74 -3.20 23.83
C SER A 191 -19.68 -4.18 23.14
N GLY A 192 -19.46 -5.49 23.23
CA GLY A 192 -20.28 -6.54 22.64
C GLY A 192 -19.83 -6.99 21.24
N GLY A 193 -18.59 -6.68 20.85
CA GLY A 193 -17.99 -7.14 19.61
C GLY A 193 -17.88 -8.67 19.54
N TYR A 194 -18.05 -9.22 18.35
CA TYR A 194 -17.96 -10.66 18.03
C TYR A 194 -18.93 -11.60 18.79
N VAL A 195 -19.92 -11.08 19.50
CA VAL A 195 -20.90 -11.91 20.26
C VAL A 195 -21.55 -12.96 19.37
N ILE A 196 -21.94 -12.60 18.13
CA ILE A 196 -22.56 -13.55 17.19
C ILE A 196 -21.55 -14.61 16.77
N SER A 197 -20.32 -14.23 16.44
CA SER A 197 -19.25 -15.19 16.08
C SER A 197 -18.98 -16.20 17.22
N HIS A 198 -18.99 -15.74 18.46
CA HIS A 198 -18.84 -16.63 19.63
C HIS A 198 -20.03 -17.59 19.75
N LYS A 199 -21.28 -17.10 19.56
CA LYS A 199 -22.46 -17.96 19.60
C LYS A 199 -22.45 -19.05 18.51
N ILE A 200 -21.98 -18.71 17.32
CA ILE A 200 -21.83 -19.68 16.22
C ILE A 200 -20.73 -20.71 16.56
N ARG A 201 -19.56 -20.28 17.01
CA ARG A 201 -18.46 -21.14 17.42
C ARG A 201 -18.90 -22.09 18.53
N ASP A 202 -19.64 -21.59 19.50
CA ASP A 202 -20.16 -22.35 20.63
C ASP A 202 -21.42 -23.19 20.27
N LYS A 203 -21.78 -23.27 18.98
CA LYS A 203 -22.94 -23.98 18.45
C LYS A 203 -24.29 -23.57 19.08
N LYS A 204 -24.39 -22.34 19.58
CA LYS A 204 -25.64 -21.74 20.09
C LYS A 204 -26.55 -21.22 19.00
N ILE A 205 -26.01 -20.99 17.84
CA ILE A 205 -26.71 -20.62 16.60
C ILE A 205 -26.21 -21.55 15.51
N SER A 206 -27.12 -22.20 14.78
CA SER A 206 -26.77 -23.12 13.69
C SER A 206 -26.46 -22.35 12.39
N ASN A 207 -25.77 -23.03 11.45
CA ASN A 207 -25.52 -22.45 10.13
C ASN A 207 -26.84 -22.22 9.34
N GLU A 208 -27.79 -23.13 9.50
CA GLU A 208 -29.11 -23.05 8.88
C GLU A 208 -29.89 -21.84 9.38
N GLU A 209 -29.84 -21.58 10.68
CA GLU A 209 -30.45 -20.42 11.31
C GLU A 209 -29.84 -19.10 10.80
N ILE A 210 -28.51 -19.03 10.66
CA ILE A 210 -27.82 -17.86 10.08
C ILE A 210 -28.27 -17.64 8.62
N VAL A 211 -28.29 -18.71 7.81
CA VAL A 211 -28.76 -18.62 6.42
C VAL A 211 -30.20 -18.15 6.34
N LYS A 212 -31.06 -18.63 7.24
CA LYS A 212 -32.46 -18.17 7.33
C LYS A 212 -32.53 -16.68 7.65
N ILE A 213 -31.82 -16.21 8.69
CA ILE A 213 -31.78 -14.80 9.07
C ILE A 213 -31.32 -13.92 7.90
N LEU A 214 -30.28 -14.34 7.17
CA LEU A 214 -29.77 -13.62 6.01
C LEU A 214 -30.79 -13.56 4.85
N ASN A 215 -31.56 -14.65 4.62
CA ASN A 215 -32.62 -14.65 3.61
C ASN A 215 -33.79 -13.73 4.03
N ASP A 216 -34.22 -13.83 5.28
CA ASP A 216 -35.34 -13.06 5.82
C ASP A 216 -35.04 -11.55 5.85
N SER A 217 -33.74 -11.18 6.03
CA SER A 217 -33.31 -9.79 6.00
C SER A 217 -33.33 -9.14 4.62
N GLY A 218 -33.44 -9.94 3.54
CA GLY A 218 -33.36 -9.44 2.17
C GLY A 218 -31.98 -8.90 1.76
N LEU A 219 -30.93 -9.13 2.58
CA LEU A 219 -29.57 -8.65 2.29
C LEU A 219 -29.05 -9.25 0.99
N SER A 220 -28.61 -8.39 0.09
CA SER A 220 -28.09 -8.76 -1.23
C SER A 220 -26.75 -8.06 -1.52
N GLY A 221 -25.98 -8.61 -2.47
CA GLY A 221 -24.76 -8.01 -2.95
C GLY A 221 -24.99 -6.62 -3.56
N LYS A 222 -24.08 -5.69 -3.31
CA LYS A 222 -24.13 -4.30 -3.81
C LYS A 222 -23.20 -4.02 -4.99
N GLY A 223 -22.53 -5.05 -5.51
CA GLY A 223 -21.64 -4.94 -6.68
C GLY A 223 -22.33 -4.99 -8.04
N GLY A 224 -23.64 -4.73 -8.12
CA GLY A 224 -24.43 -4.67 -9.36
C GLY A 224 -25.37 -5.85 -9.57
N ALA A 225 -24.95 -7.09 -9.36
CA ALA A 225 -25.78 -8.29 -9.61
C ALA A 225 -26.91 -8.52 -8.58
N GLY A 226 -26.85 -7.88 -7.42
CA GLY A 226 -27.87 -7.99 -6.39
C GLY A 226 -28.11 -9.40 -5.85
N PHE A 227 -27.11 -10.29 -5.90
CA PHE A 227 -27.28 -11.68 -5.52
C PHE A 227 -27.60 -11.84 -4.02
N PRO A 228 -28.66 -12.60 -3.64
CA PRO A 228 -29.07 -12.74 -2.24
C PRO A 228 -27.96 -13.39 -1.37
N THR A 229 -27.58 -12.72 -0.28
CA THR A 229 -26.47 -13.14 0.58
C THR A 229 -26.73 -14.50 1.22
N GLY A 230 -27.91 -14.73 1.77
CA GLY A 230 -28.28 -16.00 2.39
C GLY A 230 -28.25 -17.18 1.40
N LYS A 231 -28.69 -16.97 0.14
CA LYS A 231 -28.60 -17.97 -0.92
C LYS A 231 -27.13 -18.28 -1.25
N LYS A 232 -26.27 -17.26 -1.34
CA LYS A 232 -24.83 -17.44 -1.58
C LYS A 232 -24.19 -18.27 -0.45
N TRP A 233 -24.46 -17.93 0.79
CA TRP A 233 -23.93 -18.66 1.93
C TRP A 233 -24.42 -20.12 1.99
N LYS A 234 -25.70 -20.37 1.68
CA LYS A 234 -26.24 -21.72 1.57
C LYS A 234 -25.49 -22.54 0.52
N ILE A 235 -25.26 -21.99 -0.66
CA ILE A 235 -24.52 -22.68 -1.73
C ILE A 235 -23.11 -23.01 -1.27
N VAL A 236 -22.39 -22.04 -0.70
CA VAL A 236 -21.01 -22.23 -0.23
C VAL A 236 -20.94 -23.24 0.91
N SER A 237 -21.94 -23.28 1.81
CA SER A 237 -21.96 -24.23 2.92
C SER A 237 -22.07 -25.69 2.48
N GLN A 238 -22.61 -25.95 1.31
CA GLN A 238 -22.81 -27.31 0.76
C GLN A 238 -21.49 -27.97 0.27
N TYR A 239 -20.45 -27.19 0.05
CA TYR A 239 -19.15 -27.74 -0.34
C TYR A 239 -18.39 -28.24 0.89
N ASN A 240 -17.80 -29.45 0.81
CA ASN A 240 -17.04 -30.06 1.92
C ASN A 240 -15.56 -29.64 1.95
N ASN A 241 -15.10 -28.90 0.96
CA ASN A 241 -13.72 -28.44 0.89
C ASN A 241 -13.44 -27.30 1.86
N GLN A 242 -12.17 -27.04 2.12
CA GLN A 242 -11.73 -25.87 2.89
C GLN A 242 -12.29 -24.60 2.26
N LYS A 243 -12.83 -23.73 3.09
CA LYS A 243 -13.39 -22.45 2.68
C LYS A 243 -12.43 -21.32 2.99
N TYR A 244 -12.37 -20.36 2.08
CA TYR A 244 -11.55 -19.16 2.21
C TYR A 244 -12.46 -17.93 2.20
N LEU A 245 -12.09 -16.91 2.98
CA LEU A 245 -12.74 -15.61 2.98
C LEU A 245 -11.85 -14.62 2.22
N ALA A 246 -12.37 -14.11 1.10
CA ALA A 246 -11.73 -13.01 0.38
C ALA A 246 -12.57 -11.74 0.56
N ILE A 247 -11.97 -10.71 1.08
CA ILE A 247 -12.59 -9.41 1.31
C ILE A 247 -12.02 -8.44 0.28
N ASN A 248 -12.92 -7.80 -0.48
CA ASN A 248 -12.52 -6.70 -1.36
C ASN A 248 -12.45 -5.42 -0.53
N GLY A 249 -11.26 -4.83 -0.43
CA GLY A 249 -10.97 -3.54 0.22
C GLY A 249 -10.33 -2.56 -0.77
N ASP A 250 -10.56 -2.71 -2.08
CA ASP A 250 -10.03 -1.83 -3.12
C ASP A 250 -10.95 -0.63 -3.37
N GLU A 251 -10.41 0.57 -3.20
CA GLU A 251 -11.08 1.85 -3.43
C GLU A 251 -10.77 2.41 -4.83
N GLY A 252 -10.96 1.57 -5.87
CA GLY A 252 -10.52 1.87 -7.23
C GLY A 252 -11.39 2.86 -8.01
N GLU A 253 -12.71 2.96 -7.71
CA GLU A 253 -13.60 3.81 -8.49
C GLU A 253 -13.69 5.23 -7.93
N PRO A 254 -13.46 6.27 -8.79
CA PRO A 254 -13.70 7.66 -8.40
C PRO A 254 -15.15 7.88 -7.93
N GLY A 255 -15.30 8.64 -6.84
CA GLY A 255 -16.61 8.90 -6.24
C GLY A 255 -17.02 7.91 -5.14
N THR A 256 -16.26 6.81 -4.95
CA THR A 256 -16.47 5.85 -3.87
C THR A 256 -15.54 6.13 -2.68
N PHE A 257 -15.98 5.77 -1.49
CA PHE A 257 -15.21 5.89 -0.23
C PHE A 257 -15.61 4.82 0.80
N LYS A 258 -16.25 3.74 0.35
CA LYS A 258 -16.79 2.67 1.20
C LYS A 258 -15.72 1.91 1.97
N ASP A 259 -14.59 1.59 1.32
CA ASP A 259 -13.58 0.71 1.89
C ASP A 259 -12.82 1.41 3.00
N ARG A 260 -12.43 2.66 2.81
CA ARG A 260 -11.87 3.48 3.87
C ARG A 260 -12.83 3.59 5.08
N TYR A 261 -14.12 3.84 4.84
CA TYR A 261 -15.13 3.93 5.89
C TYR A 261 -15.24 2.65 6.72
N TYR A 262 -15.09 1.48 6.09
CA TYR A 262 -15.12 0.20 6.81
C TYR A 262 -13.81 -0.15 7.52
N LEU A 263 -12.69 0.39 7.07
CA LEU A 263 -11.35 0.08 7.63
C LEU A 263 -10.93 1.08 8.74
N GLU A 264 -11.48 2.30 8.76
CA GLU A 264 -11.28 3.31 9.80
C GLU A 264 -12.30 3.15 10.94
#